data_7dd9e038b32c1e9aecad5db0b1a8b7af
#
_entry.id   7dd9e038b32c1e9aecad5db0b1a8b7af
#
_cell.length_a   1.000
_cell.length_b   1.000
_cell.length_c   1.000
_cell.angle_alpha   90.00
_cell.angle_beta   90.00
_cell.angle_gamma   90.00
#
_symmetry.space_group_name_H-M   'P 1'
#
loop_
_entity.id
_entity.type
_entity.pdbx_description
1 polymer ?
#
loop_
_entity_poly.entity_id
_entity_poly.type
_entity_poly.pdbx_seq_one_letter_code
_entity_poly.pdbx_strand_id
1 'polypeptide(L)'
;MILAVWLEAKFSKKQILELYLNRVYFGAGAYGIEAASQRYFGKPAQQLTLGESALLAGVMKGPSRYSPVASTDRAARRATIVLNEMVEARFITPAERDAAIRVKVRVNPVLANQRAQYFTDWVDDQVRALVGEPAEDLIVETTLDLPLQASAEQAIQRGVTAGAGQGVEQGALVSLDGEGRIRAYVGGTNYLQSQFDRATTARRQAGSAFKPFVYLTAMEAGRTPDTPVLDEPIKIGTWEPKNYTGQFLGAITLRTALAQSVNTVAARLTDELGASNVAATARRLGITSPIQQDPSMALGAVEVSPLEMAQAYVPFSNGGVFARGYGIERIRTSKGRVLYDRGVDRGPRQAVISQPALAYMISMMRGVITGGTGTRANVPGFDLAGKTGTTSDYRDAWFVGYTGGFVTAVWVGKDDNKPMTRVTGGSAPAGIWKDYMTAALPRLKVQPIPGGVLPETPPEGPIDQILEGVTEFFTGDRDEPPPPSEFDRPPRERPRQEPTF
;
A
#
# COMPACT_ATOMS: atom_id res chain seq x y z
N MET A 1 -28.59 10.67 30.00
CA MET A 1 -29.81 10.86 30.78
C MET A 1 -30.63 12.06 30.30
N ILE A 2 -30.13 13.29 30.23
CA ILE A 2 -30.86 14.49 29.81
C ILE A 2 -31.49 14.35 28.41
N LEU A 3 -30.75 13.85 27.41
CA LEU A 3 -31.25 13.63 26.05
C LEU A 3 -32.42 12.62 26.00
N ALA A 4 -32.35 11.56 26.81
CA ALA A 4 -33.39 10.53 26.85
C ALA A 4 -34.71 11.12 27.41
N VAL A 5 -34.64 11.91 28.50
CA VAL A 5 -35.79 12.60 29.08
C VAL A 5 -36.38 13.59 28.06
N TRP A 6 -35.53 14.33 27.34
CA TRP A 6 -35.98 15.26 26.32
C TRP A 6 -36.67 14.55 25.14
N LEU A 7 -36.14 13.41 24.69
CA LEU A 7 -36.79 12.59 23.65
C LEU A 7 -38.14 12.07 24.09
N GLU A 8 -38.24 11.55 25.32
CA GLU A 8 -39.52 11.05 25.88
C GLU A 8 -40.55 12.16 26.09
N ALA A 9 -40.12 13.40 26.33
CA ALA A 9 -41.01 14.56 26.41
C ALA A 9 -41.54 15.05 25.05
N LYS A 10 -40.76 14.82 23.95
CA LYS A 10 -41.11 15.33 22.62
C LYS A 10 -41.71 14.26 21.68
N PHE A 11 -41.43 12.98 21.87
CA PHE A 11 -41.82 11.92 20.98
C PHE A 11 -42.54 10.80 21.74
N SER A 12 -43.54 10.20 21.12
CA SER A 12 -44.19 8.99 21.64
C SER A 12 -43.19 7.81 21.60
N LYS A 13 -43.41 6.79 22.43
CA LYS A 13 -42.59 5.56 22.42
C LYS A 13 -42.51 4.90 21.03
N LYS A 14 -43.58 4.96 20.24
CA LYS A 14 -43.62 4.46 18.87
C LYS A 14 -42.68 5.24 17.96
N GLN A 15 -42.67 6.56 18.05
CA GLN A 15 -41.78 7.41 17.26
C GLN A 15 -40.30 7.24 17.68
N ILE A 16 -40.02 7.08 18.97
CA ILE A 16 -38.68 6.80 19.45
C ILE A 16 -38.17 5.45 18.91
N LEU A 17 -39.02 4.41 18.93
CA LEU A 17 -38.68 3.10 18.37
C LEU A 17 -38.47 3.17 16.87
N GLU A 18 -39.27 3.91 16.14
CA GLU A 18 -39.11 4.12 14.70
C GLU A 18 -37.80 4.82 14.37
N LEU A 19 -37.48 5.91 15.07
CA LEU A 19 -36.17 6.61 14.95
C LEU A 19 -35.01 5.68 15.25
N TYR A 20 -35.11 4.87 16.31
CA TYR A 20 -34.10 3.91 16.69
C TYR A 20 -33.90 2.85 15.62
N LEU A 21 -34.96 2.19 15.18
CA LEU A 21 -34.91 1.13 14.16
C LEU A 21 -34.41 1.62 12.80
N ASN A 22 -34.65 2.88 12.46
CA ASN A 22 -34.18 3.48 11.21
C ASN A 22 -32.72 3.93 11.26
N ARG A 23 -32.08 3.95 12.45
CA ARG A 23 -30.69 4.45 12.61
C ARG A 23 -29.73 3.44 13.18
N VAL A 24 -30.19 2.43 13.89
CA VAL A 24 -29.31 1.48 14.58
C VAL A 24 -28.55 0.62 13.57
N TYR A 25 -27.30 0.33 13.90
CA TYR A 25 -26.45 -0.55 13.11
C TYR A 25 -26.79 -2.03 13.33
N PHE A 26 -27.10 -2.76 12.27
CA PHE A 26 -27.44 -4.16 12.28
C PHE A 26 -26.29 -5.09 11.83
N GLY A 27 -25.10 -4.56 11.61
CA GLY A 27 -23.96 -5.33 11.10
C GLY A 27 -23.90 -5.39 9.58
N ALA A 28 -22.75 -5.84 9.04
CA ALA A 28 -22.52 -5.99 7.61
C ALA A 28 -22.79 -4.69 6.79
N GLY A 29 -22.55 -3.51 7.36
CA GLY A 29 -22.79 -2.22 6.71
C GLY A 29 -24.26 -1.78 6.66
N ALA A 30 -25.19 -2.50 7.34
CA ALA A 30 -26.62 -2.14 7.33
C ALA A 30 -26.97 -1.23 8.50
N TYR A 31 -27.30 0.02 8.22
CA TYR A 31 -27.89 0.98 9.14
C TYR A 31 -29.38 1.12 8.88
N GLY A 32 -30.18 0.91 9.91
CA GLY A 32 -31.65 0.86 9.82
C GLY A 32 -32.20 -0.50 9.42
N ILE A 33 -33.44 -0.75 9.89
CA ILE A 33 -34.13 -2.05 9.73
C ILE A 33 -34.44 -2.39 8.28
N GLU A 34 -34.78 -1.38 7.46
CA GLU A 34 -35.06 -1.59 6.04
C GLU A 34 -33.80 -2.03 5.30
N ALA A 35 -32.69 -1.32 5.50
CA ALA A 35 -31.40 -1.69 4.93
C ALA A 35 -30.96 -3.09 5.39
N ALA A 36 -31.17 -3.41 6.67
CA ALA A 36 -30.86 -4.73 7.21
C ALA A 36 -31.74 -5.83 6.60
N SER A 37 -33.04 -5.58 6.42
CA SER A 37 -33.97 -6.52 5.79
C SER A 37 -33.62 -6.80 4.33
N GLN A 38 -33.37 -5.74 3.56
CA GLN A 38 -32.92 -5.87 2.17
C GLN A 38 -31.57 -6.60 2.11
N ARG A 39 -30.64 -6.23 2.97
CA ARG A 39 -29.31 -6.81 3.02
C ARG A 39 -29.35 -8.29 3.37
N TYR A 40 -30.01 -8.67 4.46
CA TYR A 40 -29.96 -10.04 4.95
C TYR A 40 -30.94 -10.98 4.26
N PHE A 41 -32.11 -10.47 3.81
CA PHE A 41 -33.19 -11.29 3.31
C PHE A 41 -33.65 -10.94 1.90
N GLY A 42 -33.22 -9.79 1.34
CA GLY A 42 -33.55 -9.34 -0.02
C GLY A 42 -35.02 -8.92 -0.16
N LYS A 43 -35.62 -8.45 0.91
CA LYS A 43 -37.04 -8.03 0.93
C LYS A 43 -37.27 -6.84 1.88
N PRO A 44 -38.38 -6.08 1.69
CA PRO A 44 -38.77 -4.99 2.58
C PRO A 44 -38.97 -5.47 4.03
N ALA A 45 -38.65 -4.60 5.00
CA ALA A 45 -38.79 -4.90 6.43
C ALA A 45 -40.23 -5.31 6.82
N GLN A 46 -41.24 -4.76 6.16
CA GLN A 46 -42.65 -5.12 6.37
C GLN A 46 -42.98 -6.57 6.03
N GLN A 47 -42.16 -7.26 5.25
CA GLN A 47 -42.35 -8.65 4.83
C GLN A 47 -41.56 -9.65 5.68
N LEU A 48 -40.89 -9.19 6.74
CA LEU A 48 -40.12 -10.03 7.64
C LEU A 48 -41.03 -11.03 8.36
N THR A 49 -40.62 -12.29 8.39
CA THR A 49 -41.22 -13.29 9.24
C THR A 49 -40.84 -13.12 10.69
N LEU A 50 -41.55 -13.75 11.62
CA LEU A 50 -41.23 -13.71 13.05
C LEU A 50 -39.76 -14.16 13.32
N GLY A 51 -39.30 -15.22 12.66
CA GLY A 51 -37.93 -15.72 12.83
C GLY A 51 -36.87 -14.74 12.32
N GLU A 52 -37.15 -14.08 11.20
CA GLU A 52 -36.24 -13.04 10.64
C GLU A 52 -36.21 -11.78 11.52
N SER A 53 -37.38 -11.35 12.04
CA SER A 53 -37.47 -10.24 12.96
C SER A 53 -36.71 -10.52 14.28
N ALA A 54 -36.87 -11.72 14.83
CA ALA A 54 -36.15 -12.17 16.01
C ALA A 54 -34.61 -12.24 15.77
N LEU A 55 -34.20 -12.60 14.54
CA LEU A 55 -32.80 -12.62 14.16
C LEU A 55 -32.22 -11.19 14.15
N LEU A 56 -32.91 -10.23 13.52
CA LEU A 56 -32.48 -8.83 13.51
C LEU A 56 -32.43 -8.24 14.93
N ALA A 57 -33.43 -8.49 15.76
CA ALA A 57 -33.42 -8.07 17.17
C ALA A 57 -32.24 -8.69 17.94
N GLY A 58 -31.92 -9.95 17.66
CA GLY A 58 -30.78 -10.65 18.24
C GLY A 58 -29.43 -10.07 17.82
N VAL A 59 -29.29 -9.61 16.59
CA VAL A 59 -28.08 -9.01 16.03
C VAL A 59 -27.70 -7.73 16.77
N MET A 60 -28.67 -6.93 17.23
CA MET A 60 -28.43 -5.65 17.91
C MET A 60 -27.60 -5.80 19.21
N LYS A 61 -27.56 -6.98 19.86
CA LYS A 61 -26.72 -7.27 21.03
C LYS A 61 -25.23 -7.12 20.75
N GLY A 62 -24.82 -7.34 19.47
CA GLY A 62 -23.44 -7.23 19.01
C GLY A 62 -23.40 -7.48 17.50
N PRO A 63 -23.62 -6.43 16.71
CA PRO A 63 -23.86 -6.53 15.27
C PRO A 63 -22.76 -7.29 14.51
N SER A 64 -21.49 -6.99 14.79
CA SER A 64 -20.35 -7.68 14.16
C SER A 64 -20.27 -9.16 14.58
N ARG A 65 -20.69 -9.50 15.81
CA ARG A 65 -20.57 -10.87 16.36
C ARG A 65 -21.74 -11.78 15.98
N TYR A 66 -22.95 -11.22 15.94
CA TYR A 66 -24.20 -11.97 15.77
C TYR A 66 -24.83 -11.79 14.39
N SER A 67 -24.21 -11.03 13.49
CA SER A 67 -24.61 -10.96 12.10
C SER A 67 -24.66 -12.36 11.48
N PRO A 68 -25.73 -12.70 10.74
CA PRO A 68 -25.84 -14.00 10.07
C PRO A 68 -24.76 -14.22 8.99
N VAL A 69 -24.14 -13.14 8.53
CA VAL A 69 -23.00 -13.19 7.61
C VAL A 69 -21.73 -13.62 8.34
N ALA A 70 -21.55 -13.21 9.62
CA ALA A 70 -20.41 -13.64 10.43
C ALA A 70 -20.54 -15.11 10.88
N SER A 71 -21.76 -15.53 11.24
CA SER A 71 -22.06 -16.93 11.58
C SER A 71 -23.58 -17.15 11.65
N THR A 72 -24.10 -17.90 10.70
CA THR A 72 -25.51 -18.29 10.67
C THR A 72 -25.96 -19.02 11.94
N ASP A 73 -25.09 -19.89 12.49
CA ASP A 73 -25.41 -20.65 13.72
C ASP A 73 -25.47 -19.76 14.96
N ARG A 74 -24.58 -18.77 15.09
CA ARG A 74 -24.62 -17.82 16.22
C ARG A 74 -25.83 -16.91 16.11
N ALA A 75 -26.16 -16.45 14.90
CA ALA A 75 -27.34 -15.64 14.64
C ALA A 75 -28.62 -16.43 15.00
N ALA A 76 -28.74 -17.69 14.56
CA ALA A 76 -29.87 -18.55 14.84
C ALA A 76 -30.04 -18.82 16.35
N ARG A 77 -28.96 -19.16 17.06
CA ARG A 77 -29.00 -19.31 18.54
C ARG A 77 -29.44 -18.04 19.24
N ARG A 78 -28.99 -16.88 18.74
CA ARG A 78 -29.39 -15.58 19.35
C ARG A 78 -30.86 -15.25 19.04
N ALA A 79 -31.35 -15.55 17.83
CA ALA A 79 -32.78 -15.44 17.49
C ALA A 79 -33.66 -16.33 18.38
N THR A 80 -33.23 -17.56 18.69
CA THR A 80 -33.93 -18.45 19.61
C THR A 80 -34.06 -17.87 21.02
N ILE A 81 -33.02 -17.19 21.53
CA ILE A 81 -33.11 -16.49 22.81
C ILE A 81 -34.16 -15.38 22.76
N VAL A 82 -34.16 -14.56 21.68
CA VAL A 82 -35.16 -13.49 21.51
C VAL A 82 -36.59 -14.08 21.48
N LEU A 83 -36.80 -15.17 20.75
CA LEU A 83 -38.09 -15.84 20.66
C LEU A 83 -38.54 -16.37 22.03
N ASN A 84 -37.66 -16.93 22.82
CA ASN A 84 -37.96 -17.38 24.19
C ASN A 84 -38.39 -16.19 25.10
N GLU A 85 -37.66 -15.10 25.08
CA GLU A 85 -38.00 -13.87 25.81
C GLU A 85 -39.37 -13.31 25.37
N MET A 86 -39.70 -13.41 24.06
CA MET A 86 -41.01 -12.98 23.56
C MET A 86 -42.13 -13.88 24.10
N VAL A 87 -41.91 -15.20 24.30
CA VAL A 87 -42.88 -16.11 24.96
C VAL A 87 -43.06 -15.74 26.42
N GLU A 88 -41.96 -15.52 27.16
CA GLU A 88 -42.00 -15.09 28.58
C GLU A 88 -42.72 -13.77 28.75
N ALA A 89 -42.49 -12.81 27.85
CA ALA A 89 -43.18 -11.54 27.81
C ALA A 89 -44.61 -11.62 27.23
N ARG A 90 -45.11 -12.79 26.86
CA ARG A 90 -46.45 -13.05 26.29
C ARG A 90 -46.76 -12.30 24.99
N PHE A 91 -45.73 -11.97 24.22
CA PHE A 91 -45.93 -11.40 22.86
C PHE A 91 -46.25 -12.45 21.83
N ILE A 92 -45.77 -13.68 22.03
CA ILE A 92 -46.07 -14.86 21.16
C ILE A 92 -46.38 -16.10 22.02
N THR A 93 -47.02 -17.06 21.41
CA THR A 93 -47.28 -18.38 22.01
C THR A 93 -46.07 -19.31 21.86
N PRO A 94 -45.93 -20.36 22.70
CA PRO A 94 -44.92 -21.40 22.47
C PRO A 94 -44.99 -22.07 21.10
N ALA A 95 -46.21 -22.24 20.57
CA ALA A 95 -46.43 -22.85 19.23
C ALA A 95 -45.86 -21.94 18.10
N GLU A 96 -46.06 -20.63 18.19
CA GLU A 96 -45.50 -19.64 17.23
C GLU A 96 -43.97 -19.59 17.32
N ARG A 97 -43.38 -19.63 18.52
CA ARG A 97 -41.94 -19.78 18.69
C ARG A 97 -41.41 -21.01 18.01
N ASP A 98 -42.01 -22.19 18.24
CA ASP A 98 -41.55 -23.46 17.69
C ASP A 98 -41.68 -23.49 16.17
N ALA A 99 -42.75 -22.88 15.64
CA ALA A 99 -42.91 -22.70 14.22
C ALA A 99 -41.80 -21.81 13.62
N ALA A 100 -41.47 -20.66 14.28
CA ALA A 100 -40.44 -19.76 13.84
C ALA A 100 -39.05 -20.37 13.86
N ILE A 101 -38.72 -21.21 14.87
CA ILE A 101 -37.43 -21.90 14.97
C ILE A 101 -37.27 -22.98 13.89
N ARG A 102 -38.35 -23.69 13.52
CA ARG A 102 -38.32 -24.74 12.48
C ARG A 102 -38.03 -24.21 11.10
N VAL A 103 -38.41 -22.98 10.80
CA VAL A 103 -38.13 -22.32 9.52
C VAL A 103 -36.71 -21.82 9.50
N LYS A 104 -35.80 -22.52 8.80
CA LYS A 104 -34.42 -22.01 8.61
C LYS A 104 -34.48 -20.69 7.87
N VAL A 105 -34.01 -19.65 8.55
CA VAL A 105 -33.88 -18.32 7.95
C VAL A 105 -32.84 -18.40 6.81
N ARG A 106 -33.30 -18.12 5.59
CA ARG A 106 -32.40 -18.05 4.41
C ARG A 106 -31.82 -16.65 4.32
N VAL A 107 -30.53 -16.56 4.47
CA VAL A 107 -29.78 -15.31 4.25
C VAL A 107 -29.55 -15.14 2.74
N ASN A 108 -29.74 -13.94 2.24
CA ASN A 108 -29.61 -13.64 0.82
C ASN A 108 -28.21 -14.03 0.30
N PRO A 109 -28.07 -14.90 -0.70
CA PRO A 109 -26.78 -15.31 -1.23
C PRO A 109 -26.01 -14.19 -1.94
N VAL A 110 -26.68 -13.09 -2.32
CA VAL A 110 -26.01 -11.87 -2.85
C VAL A 110 -25.05 -11.27 -1.82
N LEU A 111 -25.28 -11.55 -0.53
CA LEU A 111 -24.34 -11.17 0.55
C LEU A 111 -23.05 -12.01 0.58
N ALA A 112 -23.02 -13.15 -0.11
CA ALA A 112 -21.79 -13.91 -0.30
C ALA A 112 -20.76 -13.15 -1.18
N ASN A 113 -21.17 -12.13 -1.91
CA ASN A 113 -20.28 -11.20 -2.59
C ASN A 113 -19.78 -10.12 -1.62
N GLN A 114 -18.98 -10.52 -0.63
CA GLN A 114 -18.34 -9.66 0.36
C GLN A 114 -17.15 -8.88 -0.20
N ARG A 115 -17.16 -8.65 -1.50
CA ARG A 115 -16.08 -7.95 -2.18
C ARG A 115 -16.14 -6.45 -1.89
N ALA A 116 -14.96 -5.85 -1.72
CA ALA A 116 -14.79 -4.42 -1.59
C ALA A 116 -15.45 -3.76 -0.36
N GLN A 117 -15.74 -4.47 0.72
CA GLN A 117 -16.47 -3.90 1.85
C GLN A 117 -15.69 -2.79 2.55
N TYR A 118 -14.38 -2.95 2.74
CA TYR A 118 -13.52 -1.88 3.25
C TYR A 118 -13.58 -0.62 2.37
N PHE A 119 -13.58 -0.81 1.04
CA PHE A 119 -13.72 0.29 0.11
C PHE A 119 -15.10 0.94 0.18
N THR A 120 -16.16 0.16 0.30
CA THR A 120 -17.53 0.68 0.40
C THR A 120 -17.72 1.51 1.66
N ASP A 121 -17.22 1.06 2.81
CA ASP A 121 -17.27 1.82 4.07
C ASP A 121 -16.46 3.12 3.96
N TRP A 122 -15.27 3.04 3.38
CA TRP A 122 -14.45 4.23 3.15
C TRP A 122 -15.14 5.23 2.19
N VAL A 123 -15.82 4.75 1.13
CA VAL A 123 -16.61 5.59 0.22
C VAL A 123 -17.79 6.23 0.93
N ASP A 124 -18.49 5.51 1.82
CA ASP A 124 -19.60 6.07 2.58
C ASP A 124 -19.17 7.27 3.44
N ASP A 125 -18.03 7.18 4.11
CA ASP A 125 -17.43 8.29 4.85
C ASP A 125 -17.07 9.47 3.92
N GLN A 126 -16.54 9.18 2.71
CA GLN A 126 -16.24 10.24 1.72
C GLN A 126 -17.52 10.90 1.18
N VAL A 127 -18.59 10.14 0.95
CA VAL A 127 -19.90 10.70 0.52
C VAL A 127 -20.39 11.69 1.54
N ARG A 128 -20.39 11.35 2.83
CA ARG A 128 -20.80 12.27 3.91
C ARG A 128 -19.95 13.53 3.96
N ALA A 129 -18.66 13.40 3.74
CA ALA A 129 -17.74 14.55 3.71
C ALA A 129 -18.00 15.47 2.50
N LEU A 130 -18.41 14.92 1.34
CA LEU A 130 -18.61 15.68 0.11
C LEU A 130 -19.99 16.35 0.01
N VAL A 131 -21.05 15.64 0.42
CA VAL A 131 -22.45 16.10 0.19
C VAL A 131 -23.27 16.22 1.46
N GLY A 132 -22.69 15.95 2.63
CA GLY A 132 -23.39 15.96 3.92
C GLY A 132 -24.28 14.72 4.11
N GLU A 133 -25.19 14.79 5.11
CA GLU A 133 -26.18 13.72 5.34
C GLU A 133 -27.22 13.74 4.22
N PRO A 134 -27.36 12.65 3.44
CA PRO A 134 -28.30 12.63 2.33
C PRO A 134 -29.75 12.58 2.82
N ALA A 135 -30.60 13.43 2.23
CA ALA A 135 -32.05 13.45 2.49
C ALA A 135 -32.83 12.48 1.57
N GLU A 136 -32.19 11.93 0.56
CA GLU A 136 -32.78 11.01 -0.43
C GLU A 136 -31.74 9.97 -0.86
N ASP A 137 -32.18 8.92 -1.55
CA ASP A 137 -31.29 7.86 -2.05
C ASP A 137 -30.28 8.42 -3.05
N LEU A 138 -29.02 8.00 -2.89
CA LEU A 138 -27.90 8.39 -3.75
C LEU A 138 -27.43 7.24 -4.62
N ILE A 139 -26.97 7.59 -5.81
CA ILE A 139 -26.21 6.71 -6.70
C ILE A 139 -24.77 7.23 -6.74
N VAL A 140 -23.82 6.41 -6.28
CA VAL A 140 -22.42 6.75 -6.21
C VAL A 140 -21.67 5.94 -7.28
N GLU A 141 -21.12 6.63 -8.25
CA GLU A 141 -20.24 6.05 -9.28
C GLU A 141 -18.81 6.08 -8.76
N THR A 142 -18.18 4.90 -8.67
CA THR A 142 -16.86 4.75 -8.03
C THR A 142 -15.77 4.40 -9.05
N THR A 143 -14.51 4.56 -8.64
CA THR A 143 -13.32 4.28 -9.45
C THR A 143 -12.90 2.82 -9.44
N LEU A 144 -13.49 1.99 -8.56
CA LEU A 144 -13.05 0.61 -8.31
C LEU A 144 -13.22 -0.27 -9.56
N ASP A 145 -12.21 -1.10 -9.84
CA ASP A 145 -12.26 -2.12 -10.87
C ASP A 145 -12.51 -3.49 -10.22
N LEU A 146 -13.71 -4.02 -10.37
CA LEU A 146 -14.12 -5.26 -9.68
C LEU A 146 -13.23 -6.48 -10.00
N PRO A 147 -12.78 -6.71 -11.23
CA PRO A 147 -11.79 -7.74 -11.54
C PRO A 147 -10.44 -7.54 -10.84
N LEU A 148 -9.92 -6.31 -10.80
CA LEU A 148 -8.69 -5.99 -10.07
C LEU A 148 -8.89 -6.16 -8.56
N GLN A 149 -10.03 -5.72 -8.03
CA GLN A 149 -10.40 -5.89 -6.63
C GLN A 149 -10.41 -7.38 -6.24
N ALA A 150 -11.06 -8.23 -7.04
CA ALA A 150 -11.10 -9.66 -6.78
C ALA A 150 -9.70 -10.30 -6.76
N SER A 151 -8.82 -9.88 -7.68
CA SER A 151 -7.44 -10.37 -7.74
C SER A 151 -6.64 -9.90 -6.53
N ALA A 152 -6.85 -8.66 -6.07
CA ALA A 152 -6.20 -8.10 -4.89
C ALA A 152 -6.59 -8.83 -3.60
N GLU A 153 -7.89 -9.07 -3.40
CA GLU A 153 -8.39 -9.83 -2.25
C GLU A 153 -7.82 -11.25 -2.20
N GLN A 154 -7.78 -11.93 -3.36
CA GLN A 154 -7.19 -13.26 -3.46
C GLN A 154 -5.69 -13.26 -3.20
N ALA A 155 -4.94 -12.26 -3.70
CA ALA A 155 -3.51 -12.16 -3.47
C ALA A 155 -3.19 -11.93 -1.98
N ILE A 156 -3.91 -11.05 -1.31
CA ILE A 156 -3.79 -10.83 0.14
C ILE A 156 -4.12 -12.11 0.90
N GLN A 157 -5.26 -12.75 0.60
CA GLN A 157 -5.67 -13.97 1.30
C GLN A 157 -4.63 -15.09 1.16
N ARG A 158 -4.15 -15.35 -0.06
CA ARG A 158 -3.13 -16.37 -0.31
C ARG A 158 -1.81 -16.04 0.37
N GLY A 159 -1.36 -14.78 0.24
CA GLY A 159 -0.07 -14.38 0.79
C GLY A 159 -0.02 -14.39 2.31
N VAL A 160 -1.10 -13.95 2.98
CA VAL A 160 -1.21 -14.01 4.45
C VAL A 160 -1.32 -15.45 4.92
N THR A 161 -2.11 -16.30 4.24
CA THR A 161 -2.21 -17.73 4.56
C THR A 161 -0.85 -18.43 4.42
N ALA A 162 -0.12 -18.16 3.34
CA ALA A 162 1.22 -18.72 3.13
C ALA A 162 2.26 -18.23 4.16
N GLY A 163 2.10 -16.99 4.65
CA GLY A 163 2.97 -16.39 5.66
C GLY A 163 2.57 -16.70 7.11
N ALA A 164 1.48 -17.42 7.36
CA ALA A 164 0.96 -17.66 8.72
C ALA A 164 1.97 -18.34 9.64
N GLY A 165 2.76 -19.30 9.13
CA GLY A 165 3.83 -19.96 9.88
C GLY A 165 4.99 -19.03 10.27
N GLN A 166 5.11 -17.86 9.63
CA GLN A 166 6.05 -16.80 9.97
C GLN A 166 5.39 -15.68 10.79
N GLY A 167 4.14 -15.86 11.22
CA GLY A 167 3.40 -14.90 12.02
C GLY A 167 2.81 -13.74 11.21
N VAL A 168 2.60 -13.89 9.90
CA VAL A 168 1.80 -12.95 9.12
C VAL A 168 0.33 -13.19 9.44
N GLU A 169 -0.36 -12.18 9.97
CA GLU A 169 -1.76 -12.31 10.39
C GLU A 169 -2.70 -11.43 9.55
N GLN A 170 -2.19 -10.28 9.11
CA GLN A 170 -2.97 -9.30 8.36
C GLN A 170 -2.19 -8.79 7.13
N GLY A 171 -2.95 -8.27 6.17
CA GLY A 171 -2.39 -7.60 5.01
C GLY A 171 -3.35 -6.57 4.44
N ALA A 172 -2.81 -5.54 3.81
CA ALA A 172 -3.57 -4.53 3.08
C ALA A 172 -2.92 -4.27 1.71
N LEU A 173 -3.76 -3.93 0.73
CA LEU A 173 -3.32 -3.60 -0.62
C LEU A 173 -4.14 -2.43 -1.16
N VAL A 174 -3.46 -1.44 -1.70
CA VAL A 174 -4.09 -0.32 -2.41
C VAL A 174 -3.43 -0.15 -3.76
N SER A 175 -4.24 -0.07 -4.83
CA SER A 175 -3.76 0.23 -6.17
C SER A 175 -4.40 1.50 -6.70
N LEU A 176 -3.57 2.38 -7.24
CA LEU A 176 -3.96 3.64 -7.87
C LEU A 176 -3.52 3.65 -9.34
N ASP A 177 -4.35 4.25 -10.20
CA ASP A 177 -3.85 4.63 -11.52
C ASP A 177 -3.10 5.98 -11.48
N GLY A 178 -2.48 6.35 -12.61
CA GLY A 178 -1.69 7.58 -12.73
C GLY A 178 -2.47 8.88 -12.55
N GLU A 179 -3.80 8.80 -12.45
CA GLU A 179 -4.69 9.92 -12.15
C GLU A 179 -5.17 9.92 -10.70
N GLY A 180 -4.77 8.92 -9.89
CA GLY A 180 -5.15 8.75 -8.50
C GLY A 180 -6.46 7.99 -8.29
N ARG A 181 -7.07 7.39 -9.34
CA ARG A 181 -8.25 6.53 -9.15
C ARG A 181 -7.87 5.29 -8.37
N ILE A 182 -8.59 4.99 -7.31
CA ILE A 182 -8.44 3.74 -6.58
C ILE A 182 -9.03 2.61 -7.43
N ARG A 183 -8.18 1.70 -7.89
CA ARG A 183 -8.55 0.58 -8.76
C ARG A 183 -8.75 -0.73 -7.99
N ALA A 184 -8.04 -0.89 -6.86
CA ALA A 184 -8.23 -1.97 -5.90
C ALA A 184 -7.94 -1.47 -4.49
N TYR A 185 -8.67 -2.01 -3.51
CA TYR A 185 -8.60 -1.57 -2.12
C TYR A 185 -8.94 -2.72 -1.16
N VAL A 186 -7.96 -3.19 -0.43
CA VAL A 186 -8.09 -4.29 0.52
C VAL A 186 -7.58 -3.83 1.89
N GLY A 187 -8.48 -3.67 2.84
CA GLY A 187 -8.15 -3.20 4.21
C GLY A 187 -7.87 -4.32 5.22
N GLY A 188 -7.91 -5.58 4.79
CA GLY A 188 -7.66 -6.73 5.66
C GLY A 188 -8.01 -8.05 5.00
N THR A 189 -7.69 -9.17 5.67
CA THR A 189 -7.92 -10.53 5.14
C THR A 189 -9.38 -10.96 5.19
N ASN A 190 -10.14 -10.49 6.18
CA ASN A 190 -11.52 -10.91 6.38
C ASN A 190 -12.32 -9.80 7.08
N TYR A 191 -13.15 -9.09 6.30
CA TYR A 191 -13.99 -8.01 6.79
C TYR A 191 -14.96 -8.42 7.90
N LEU A 192 -15.48 -9.66 7.85
CA LEU A 192 -16.44 -10.14 8.84
C LEU A 192 -15.80 -10.39 10.21
N GLN A 193 -14.51 -10.74 10.23
CA GLN A 193 -13.76 -10.95 11.46
C GLN A 193 -13.23 -9.64 12.04
N SER A 194 -12.81 -8.72 11.18
CA SER A 194 -12.28 -7.43 11.56
C SER A 194 -12.65 -6.37 10.52
N GLN A 195 -13.45 -5.38 10.93
CA GLN A 195 -13.80 -4.22 10.11
C GLN A 195 -12.76 -3.11 10.20
N PHE A 196 -11.69 -3.30 10.97
CA PHE A 196 -10.60 -2.33 11.06
C PHE A 196 -9.91 -2.23 9.71
N ASP A 197 -10.01 -1.06 9.11
CA ASP A 197 -9.45 -0.77 7.80
C ASP A 197 -7.96 -0.42 7.89
N ARG A 198 -7.12 -1.34 7.45
CA ARG A 198 -5.66 -1.16 7.45
C ARG A 198 -5.15 -0.39 6.25
N ALA A 199 -5.99 -0.17 5.24
CA ALA A 199 -5.59 0.59 4.05
C ALA A 199 -5.51 2.10 4.32
N THR A 200 -6.32 2.62 5.25
CA THR A 200 -6.37 4.05 5.57
C THR A 200 -6.28 4.37 7.06
N THR A 201 -6.84 3.54 7.94
CA THR A 201 -6.92 3.84 9.38
C THR A 201 -5.65 3.41 10.13
N ALA A 202 -5.03 2.29 9.75
CA ALA A 202 -3.79 1.86 10.36
C ALA A 202 -2.65 2.83 10.05
N ARG A 203 -1.84 3.12 11.08
CA ARG A 203 -0.58 3.85 10.95
C ARG A 203 0.55 2.88 11.24
N ARG A 204 1.42 2.65 10.24
CA ARG A 204 2.47 1.64 10.28
C ARG A 204 3.79 2.22 9.80
N GLN A 205 4.87 1.87 10.46
CA GLN A 205 6.20 2.37 10.07
C GLN A 205 6.53 1.92 8.65
N ALA A 206 6.86 2.89 7.80
CA ALA A 206 7.17 2.65 6.38
C ALA A 206 8.45 1.82 6.19
N GLY A 207 9.36 1.85 7.15
CA GLY A 207 10.67 1.25 7.00
C GLY A 207 11.38 1.76 5.75
N SER A 208 12.20 0.95 5.13
CA SER A 208 12.95 1.33 3.92
C SER A 208 12.08 1.74 2.71
N ALA A 209 10.74 1.58 2.75
CA ALA A 209 9.88 2.12 1.70
C ALA A 209 9.83 3.67 1.71
N PHE A 210 10.33 4.32 2.76
CA PHE A 210 10.48 5.76 2.84
C PHE A 210 11.74 6.28 2.11
N LYS A 211 12.75 5.45 1.89
CA LYS A 211 14.04 5.86 1.28
C LYS A 211 13.92 6.58 -0.07
N PRO A 212 12.99 6.25 -0.98
CA PRO A 212 12.86 7.02 -2.22
C PRO A 212 12.70 8.52 -2.05
N PHE A 213 12.11 8.99 -0.94
CA PHE A 213 12.00 10.43 -0.65
C PHE A 213 13.36 11.04 -0.29
N VAL A 214 14.20 10.31 0.44
CA VAL A 214 15.59 10.72 0.75
C VAL A 214 16.41 10.82 -0.54
N TYR A 215 16.35 9.78 -1.38
CA TYR A 215 17.11 9.73 -2.63
C TYR A 215 16.60 10.75 -3.66
N LEU A 216 15.30 10.99 -3.73
CA LEU A 216 14.76 12.06 -4.58
C LEU A 216 15.30 13.42 -4.15
N THR A 217 15.32 13.71 -2.85
CA THR A 217 15.93 14.95 -2.33
C THR A 217 17.41 15.06 -2.73
N ALA A 218 18.15 13.94 -2.72
CA ALA A 218 19.55 13.92 -3.16
C ALA A 218 19.69 14.18 -4.69
N MET A 219 18.82 13.58 -5.51
CA MET A 219 18.84 13.82 -6.97
C MET A 219 18.48 15.27 -7.31
N GLU A 220 17.52 15.85 -6.61
CA GLU A 220 17.14 17.26 -6.77
C GLU A 220 18.22 18.23 -6.26
N ALA A 221 19.08 17.78 -5.34
CA ALA A 221 20.28 18.50 -4.90
C ALA A 221 21.49 18.29 -5.83
N GLY A 222 21.30 17.76 -7.04
CA GLY A 222 22.33 17.64 -8.08
C GLY A 222 23.16 16.35 -8.04
N ARG A 223 22.83 15.37 -7.17
CA ARG A 223 23.47 14.06 -7.20
C ARG A 223 22.90 13.21 -8.33
N THR A 224 23.67 12.21 -8.77
CA THR A 224 23.30 11.26 -9.83
C THR A 224 23.25 9.84 -9.27
N PRO A 225 22.62 8.88 -9.96
CA PRO A 225 22.65 7.48 -9.55
C PRO A 225 24.06 6.90 -9.38
N ASP A 226 25.02 7.41 -10.12
CA ASP A 226 26.39 6.91 -10.15
C ASP A 226 27.34 7.70 -9.21
N THR A 227 26.80 8.70 -8.49
CA THR A 227 27.53 9.40 -7.43
C THR A 227 28.09 8.39 -6.43
N PRO A 228 29.44 8.36 -6.22
CA PRO A 228 30.06 7.45 -5.27
C PRO A 228 29.68 7.85 -3.83
N VAL A 229 29.51 6.85 -2.98
CA VAL A 229 29.19 7.00 -1.56
C VAL A 229 29.83 5.85 -0.77
N LEU A 230 30.25 6.15 0.46
CA LEU A 230 30.90 5.18 1.32
C LEU A 230 29.87 4.56 2.29
N ASP A 231 29.67 3.24 2.20
CA ASP A 231 28.93 2.45 3.19
C ASP A 231 29.89 1.93 4.26
N GLU A 232 29.89 2.61 5.39
CA GLU A 232 30.73 2.34 6.55
C GLU A 232 29.96 2.64 7.84
N PRO A 233 30.45 2.26 9.03
CA PRO A 233 29.90 2.71 10.30
C PRO A 233 29.83 4.23 10.37
N ILE A 234 28.67 4.76 10.72
CA ILE A 234 28.50 6.21 10.91
C ILE A 234 27.83 6.49 12.26
N LYS A 235 28.09 7.68 12.78
CA LYS A 235 27.47 8.20 13.99
C LYS A 235 26.91 9.59 13.71
N ILE A 236 25.62 9.76 13.97
CA ILE A 236 24.89 11.03 13.81
C ILE A 236 24.37 11.43 15.19
N GLY A 237 25.04 12.39 15.84
CA GLY A 237 24.79 12.69 17.24
C GLY A 237 25.08 11.47 18.14
N THR A 238 24.06 10.93 18.79
CA THR A 238 24.14 9.70 19.61
C THR A 238 23.69 8.44 18.87
N TRP A 239 23.16 8.57 17.64
CA TRP A 239 22.58 7.48 16.86
C TRP A 239 23.62 6.82 15.95
N GLU A 240 23.66 5.50 15.98
CA GLU A 240 24.56 4.65 15.17
C GLU A 240 23.72 3.68 14.32
N PRO A 241 23.28 4.10 13.11
CA PRO A 241 22.51 3.22 12.23
C PRO A 241 23.33 2.02 11.77
N LYS A 242 22.67 0.85 11.70
CA LYS A 242 23.30 -0.39 11.21
C LYS A 242 22.61 -0.85 9.94
N ASN A 243 23.37 -1.45 9.03
CA ASN A 243 22.80 -2.15 7.90
C ASN A 243 22.05 -3.42 8.36
N TYR A 244 21.03 -3.81 7.61
CA TYR A 244 20.23 -5.00 7.92
C TYR A 244 21.08 -6.28 8.03
N THR A 245 22.09 -6.43 7.17
CA THR A 245 23.02 -7.57 7.17
C THR A 245 24.08 -7.51 8.27
N GLY A 246 24.24 -6.35 8.93
CA GLY A 246 25.36 -6.07 9.83
C GLY A 246 26.69 -5.87 9.13
N GLN A 247 26.74 -5.94 7.80
CA GLN A 247 27.94 -5.76 6.99
C GLN A 247 27.93 -4.43 6.26
N PHE A 248 29.11 -3.95 5.86
CA PHE A 248 29.32 -2.73 5.10
C PHE A 248 29.92 -3.07 3.74
N LEU A 249 29.49 -2.38 2.69
CA LEU A 249 29.86 -2.62 1.31
C LEU A 249 31.07 -1.80 0.86
N GLY A 250 31.52 -0.83 1.68
CA GLY A 250 32.60 0.10 1.32
C GLY A 250 32.15 1.13 0.27
N ALA A 251 33.03 1.41 -0.70
CA ALA A 251 32.73 2.36 -1.77
C ALA A 251 31.72 1.75 -2.77
N ILE A 252 30.57 2.38 -2.89
CA ILE A 252 29.47 1.99 -3.79
C ILE A 252 28.85 3.23 -4.43
N THR A 253 27.93 3.04 -5.38
CA THR A 253 27.13 4.13 -5.96
C THR A 253 25.80 4.29 -5.23
N LEU A 254 25.15 5.46 -5.36
CA LEU A 254 23.79 5.67 -4.86
C LEU A 254 22.79 4.69 -5.47
N ARG A 255 22.96 4.29 -6.73
CA ARG A 255 22.19 3.23 -7.39
C ARG A 255 22.25 1.92 -6.63
N THR A 256 23.46 1.46 -6.32
CA THR A 256 23.68 0.24 -5.54
C THR A 256 23.11 0.38 -4.12
N ALA A 257 23.34 1.52 -3.48
CA ALA A 257 22.86 1.77 -2.13
C ALA A 257 21.32 1.72 -2.03
N LEU A 258 20.57 2.28 -3.00
CA LEU A 258 19.12 2.18 -3.02
C LEU A 258 18.63 0.75 -3.35
N ALA A 259 19.26 0.09 -4.33
CA ALA A 259 18.90 -1.27 -4.74
C ALA A 259 19.07 -2.29 -3.60
N GLN A 260 20.18 -2.20 -2.87
CA GLN A 260 20.48 -3.04 -1.70
C GLN A 260 19.88 -2.50 -0.39
N SER A 261 19.21 -1.33 -0.47
CA SER A 261 18.53 -0.72 0.68
C SER A 261 19.47 -0.41 1.87
N VAL A 262 20.69 0.05 1.59
CA VAL A 262 21.73 0.36 2.59
C VAL A 262 21.23 1.43 3.56
N ASN A 263 21.33 1.17 4.87
CA ASN A 263 20.80 2.05 5.90
C ASN A 263 21.73 3.24 6.18
N THR A 264 23.02 2.98 6.30
CA THR A 264 24.04 3.99 6.61
C THR A 264 24.08 5.10 5.57
N VAL A 265 23.98 4.72 4.29
CA VAL A 265 23.93 5.69 3.18
C VAL A 265 22.66 6.55 3.24
N ALA A 266 21.49 5.95 3.49
CA ALA A 266 20.25 6.72 3.63
C ALA A 266 20.29 7.69 4.82
N ALA A 267 20.86 7.25 5.95
CA ALA A 267 21.04 8.08 7.13
C ALA A 267 22.02 9.23 6.87
N ARG A 268 23.16 8.96 6.25
CA ARG A 268 24.15 9.98 5.84
C ARG A 268 23.52 11.01 4.91
N LEU A 269 22.80 10.59 3.88
CA LEU A 269 22.11 11.50 2.96
C LEU A 269 21.10 12.39 3.68
N THR A 270 20.36 11.84 4.65
CA THR A 270 19.38 12.63 5.40
C THR A 270 20.05 13.67 6.30
N ASP A 271 21.18 13.32 6.91
CA ASP A 271 21.98 14.24 7.73
C ASP A 271 22.57 15.36 6.87
N GLU A 272 23.19 15.03 5.73
CA GLU A 272 23.79 15.99 4.79
C GLU A 272 22.76 16.93 4.15
N LEU A 273 21.59 16.40 3.75
CA LEU A 273 20.56 17.17 3.06
C LEU A 273 19.65 17.95 4.01
N GLY A 274 19.63 17.54 5.28
CA GLY A 274 18.73 18.04 6.31
C GLY A 274 17.37 17.31 6.31
N ALA A 275 16.97 16.80 7.46
CA ALA A 275 15.72 16.06 7.67
C ALA A 275 14.47 16.87 7.25
N SER A 276 14.49 18.21 7.40
CA SER A 276 13.40 19.09 6.97
C SER A 276 13.17 19.08 5.46
N ASN A 277 14.24 19.03 4.66
CA ASN A 277 14.14 18.96 3.20
C ASN A 277 13.58 17.61 2.72
N VAL A 278 14.01 16.52 3.35
CA VAL A 278 13.46 15.19 3.09
C VAL A 278 11.97 15.13 3.46
N ALA A 279 11.60 15.70 4.62
CA ALA A 279 10.19 15.79 5.02
C ALA A 279 9.36 16.63 4.04
N ALA A 280 9.90 17.74 3.55
CA ALA A 280 9.25 18.59 2.54
C ALA A 280 9.02 17.82 1.23
N THR A 281 10.00 17.04 0.78
CA THR A 281 9.87 16.14 -0.38
C THR A 281 8.76 15.11 -0.18
N ALA A 282 8.73 14.42 0.96
CA ALA A 282 7.69 13.43 1.25
C ALA A 282 6.28 14.06 1.29
N ARG A 283 6.13 15.25 1.90
CA ARG A 283 4.86 16.00 1.92
C ARG A 283 4.42 16.44 0.53
N ARG A 284 5.35 16.94 -0.29
CA ARG A 284 5.09 17.35 -1.67
C ARG A 284 4.56 16.19 -2.51
N LEU A 285 5.00 14.96 -2.24
CA LEU A 285 4.51 13.76 -2.91
C LEU A 285 3.22 13.21 -2.28
N GLY A 286 2.73 13.75 -1.18
CA GLY A 286 1.41 13.44 -0.63
C GLY A 286 1.38 12.70 0.69
N ILE A 287 2.50 12.57 1.40
CA ILE A 287 2.50 12.09 2.79
C ILE A 287 1.91 13.19 3.69
N THR A 288 0.80 12.86 4.33
CA THR A 288 0.05 13.77 5.23
C THR A 288 0.25 13.43 6.71
N SER A 289 0.65 12.19 6.99
CA SER A 289 1.00 11.73 8.34
C SER A 289 2.11 12.59 8.96
N PRO A 290 2.12 12.76 10.29
CA PRO A 290 3.19 13.48 10.98
C PRO A 290 4.56 12.87 10.67
N ILE A 291 5.53 13.71 10.32
CA ILE A 291 6.91 13.31 10.04
C ILE A 291 7.79 13.94 11.12
N GLN A 292 8.42 13.12 11.93
CA GLN A 292 9.48 13.56 12.83
C GLN A 292 10.73 13.90 12.01
N GLN A 293 11.24 15.12 12.20
CA GLN A 293 12.36 15.63 11.39
C GLN A 293 13.69 15.34 12.09
N ASP A 294 14.01 14.07 12.22
CA ASP A 294 15.30 13.59 12.72
C ASP A 294 15.91 12.56 11.74
N PRO A 295 17.21 12.27 11.83
CA PRO A 295 17.89 11.38 10.89
C PRO A 295 17.30 9.96 10.80
N SER A 296 16.58 9.48 11.82
CA SER A 296 15.98 8.14 11.84
C SER A 296 14.83 7.99 10.83
N MET A 297 14.24 9.12 10.38
CA MET A 297 13.24 9.12 9.31
C MET A 297 13.77 8.48 8.02
N ALA A 298 15.09 8.53 7.77
CA ALA A 298 15.73 7.86 6.65
C ALA A 298 15.47 6.36 6.60
N LEU A 299 15.26 5.75 7.76
CA LEU A 299 14.95 4.32 7.89
C LEU A 299 13.45 4.04 8.01
N GLY A 300 12.62 5.08 7.82
CA GLY A 300 11.16 4.98 7.81
C GLY A 300 10.54 4.80 9.18
N ALA A 301 11.06 5.49 10.20
CA ALA A 301 10.39 5.63 11.51
C ALA A 301 9.05 6.38 11.40
N VAL A 302 8.72 6.89 10.21
CA VAL A 302 7.46 7.57 9.89
C VAL A 302 6.33 6.55 9.74
N GLU A 303 5.23 6.79 10.45
CA GLU A 303 4.03 5.95 10.38
C GLU A 303 3.08 6.47 9.30
N VAL A 304 2.70 5.61 8.37
CA VAL A 304 1.89 5.92 7.19
C VAL A 304 0.81 4.85 6.96
N SER A 305 -0.15 5.17 6.10
CA SER A 305 -1.11 4.17 5.62
C SER A 305 -0.72 3.64 4.23
N PRO A 306 -1.19 2.44 3.84
CA PRO A 306 -1.04 1.92 2.48
C PRO A 306 -1.53 2.88 1.39
N LEU A 307 -2.65 3.58 1.60
CA LEU A 307 -3.15 4.57 0.66
C LEU A 307 -2.19 5.76 0.51
N GLU A 308 -1.63 6.28 1.63
CA GLU A 308 -0.65 7.36 1.57
C GLU A 308 0.62 6.95 0.81
N MET A 309 1.11 5.73 1.07
CA MET A 309 2.30 5.22 0.36
C MET A 309 2.02 5.01 -1.12
N ALA A 310 0.88 4.41 -1.49
CA ALA A 310 0.50 4.27 -2.89
C ALA A 310 0.43 5.64 -3.57
N GLN A 311 -0.24 6.62 -2.96
CA GLN A 311 -0.37 7.98 -3.48
C GLN A 311 0.99 8.67 -3.67
N ALA A 312 1.89 8.57 -2.68
CA ALA A 312 3.21 9.22 -2.74
C ALA A 312 4.12 8.63 -3.82
N TYR A 313 3.83 7.41 -4.30
CA TYR A 313 4.56 6.79 -5.41
C TYR A 313 3.93 7.06 -6.79
N VAL A 314 2.70 7.59 -6.86
CA VAL A 314 2.06 7.91 -8.16
C VAL A 314 2.93 8.82 -9.04
N PRO A 315 3.60 9.88 -8.52
CA PRO A 315 4.43 10.75 -9.35
C PRO A 315 5.59 10.01 -10.05
N PHE A 316 6.15 8.96 -9.46
CA PHE A 316 7.17 8.15 -10.13
C PHE A 316 6.62 7.34 -11.30
N SER A 317 5.32 7.02 -11.30
CA SER A 317 4.68 6.18 -12.32
C SER A 317 4.10 6.97 -13.50
N ASN A 318 3.85 8.28 -13.34
CA ASN A 318 3.04 9.06 -14.27
C ASN A 318 3.74 10.29 -14.86
N GLY A 319 5.07 10.36 -14.80
CA GLY A 319 5.83 11.47 -15.35
C GLY A 319 6.05 12.65 -14.37
N GLY A 320 5.99 12.43 -13.08
CA GLY A 320 6.29 13.42 -12.04
C GLY A 320 5.10 14.26 -11.59
N VAL A 321 3.87 13.85 -11.90
CA VAL A 321 2.66 14.63 -11.62
C VAL A 321 1.99 14.12 -10.34
N PHE A 322 1.67 15.03 -9.40
CA PHE A 322 0.90 14.69 -8.22
C PHE A 322 -0.54 14.29 -8.56
N ALA A 323 -1.02 13.21 -7.96
CA ALA A 323 -2.41 12.81 -8.04
C ALA A 323 -2.88 12.29 -6.67
N ARG A 324 -3.87 12.96 -6.09
CA ARG A 324 -4.48 12.52 -4.84
C ARG A 324 -5.36 11.30 -5.09
N GLY A 325 -5.23 10.27 -4.22
CA GLY A 325 -6.07 9.09 -4.27
C GLY A 325 -7.55 9.43 -4.04
N TYR A 326 -8.44 8.90 -4.88
CA TYR A 326 -9.89 9.07 -4.75
C TYR A 326 -10.66 7.84 -5.22
N GLY A 327 -11.87 7.66 -4.66
CA GLY A 327 -12.73 6.51 -4.94
C GLY A 327 -14.08 6.87 -5.57
N ILE A 328 -14.43 8.14 -5.66
CA ILE A 328 -15.73 8.61 -6.14
C ILE A 328 -15.54 9.44 -7.41
N GLU A 329 -16.17 9.01 -8.51
CA GLU A 329 -16.24 9.78 -9.76
C GLU A 329 -17.40 10.76 -9.73
N ARG A 330 -18.60 10.29 -9.33
CA ARG A 330 -19.83 11.09 -9.34
C ARG A 330 -20.79 10.64 -8.26
N ILE A 331 -21.53 11.61 -7.69
CA ILE A 331 -22.66 11.36 -6.79
C ILE A 331 -23.88 12.06 -7.40
N ARG A 332 -24.98 11.30 -7.56
CA ARG A 332 -26.26 11.83 -8.00
C ARG A 332 -27.40 11.27 -7.17
N THR A 333 -28.51 11.99 -7.09
CA THR A 333 -29.74 11.48 -6.49
C THR A 333 -30.38 10.42 -7.38
N SER A 334 -31.30 9.62 -6.82
CA SER A 334 -32.11 8.66 -7.58
C SER A 334 -32.92 9.34 -8.70
N LYS A 335 -33.22 10.66 -8.58
CA LYS A 335 -33.89 11.48 -9.58
C LYS A 335 -32.95 12.07 -10.64
N GLY A 336 -31.66 11.77 -10.57
CA GLY A 336 -30.66 12.16 -11.57
C GLY A 336 -29.97 13.52 -11.31
N ARG A 337 -30.28 14.26 -10.23
CA ARG A 337 -29.60 15.51 -9.88
C ARG A 337 -28.17 15.20 -9.43
N VAL A 338 -27.17 15.77 -10.11
CA VAL A 338 -25.76 15.64 -9.76
C VAL A 338 -25.46 16.49 -8.53
N LEU A 339 -24.86 15.89 -7.50
CA LEU A 339 -24.43 16.53 -6.27
C LEU A 339 -22.92 16.73 -6.22
N TYR A 340 -22.16 15.85 -6.85
CA TYR A 340 -20.71 15.89 -6.97
C TYR A 340 -20.27 15.28 -8.29
N ASP A 341 -19.29 15.89 -8.96
CA ASP A 341 -18.66 15.37 -10.18
C ASP A 341 -17.16 15.70 -10.14
N ARG A 342 -16.36 14.67 -9.99
CA ARG A 342 -14.89 14.79 -9.94
C ARG A 342 -14.30 15.45 -11.19
N GLY A 343 -14.91 15.25 -12.35
CA GLY A 343 -14.46 15.87 -13.59
C GLY A 343 -14.51 17.40 -13.57
N VAL A 344 -15.49 17.97 -12.84
CA VAL A 344 -15.66 19.41 -12.64
C VAL A 344 -14.76 19.93 -11.51
N ASP A 345 -14.62 19.15 -10.44
CA ASP A 345 -13.88 19.55 -9.22
C ASP A 345 -12.38 19.19 -9.29
N ARG A 346 -11.90 18.78 -10.47
CA ARG A 346 -10.50 18.41 -10.67
C ARG A 346 -9.62 19.67 -10.68
N GLY A 347 -8.80 19.80 -9.65
CA GLY A 347 -7.76 20.86 -9.60
C GLY A 347 -6.70 20.70 -10.70
N PRO A 348 -5.85 21.72 -10.90
CA PRO A 348 -4.78 21.66 -11.91
C PRO A 348 -3.80 20.52 -11.62
N ARG A 349 -3.28 19.93 -12.68
CA ARG A 349 -2.20 18.93 -12.59
C ARG A 349 -0.92 19.65 -12.18
N GLN A 350 -0.34 19.25 -11.07
CA GLN A 350 0.90 19.83 -10.54
C GLN A 350 2.06 18.86 -10.74
N ALA A 351 3.07 19.28 -11.51
CA ALA A 351 4.35 18.58 -11.56
C ALA A 351 5.06 18.77 -10.22
N VAL A 352 5.43 17.65 -9.58
CA VAL A 352 6.10 17.62 -8.27
C VAL A 352 7.48 16.98 -8.33
N ILE A 353 7.84 16.32 -9.43
CA ILE A 353 9.19 15.83 -9.69
C ILE A 353 9.57 16.29 -11.10
N SER A 354 10.70 16.96 -11.22
CA SER A 354 11.25 17.42 -12.51
C SER A 354 12.30 16.44 -13.05
N GLN A 355 12.63 16.60 -14.33
CA GLN A 355 13.82 15.98 -14.92
C GLN A 355 15.10 16.75 -14.50
N PRO A 356 16.24 16.09 -14.38
CA PRO A 356 16.49 14.64 -14.60
C PRO A 356 16.20 13.75 -13.35
N ALA A 357 15.83 14.33 -12.21
CA ALA A 357 15.65 13.61 -10.95
C ALA A 357 14.64 12.45 -11.06
N LEU A 358 13.56 12.64 -11.84
CA LEU A 358 12.57 11.58 -12.10
C LEU A 358 13.21 10.38 -12.81
N ALA A 359 13.95 10.60 -13.91
CA ALA A 359 14.61 9.54 -14.66
C ALA A 359 15.63 8.79 -13.80
N TYR A 360 16.39 9.51 -12.98
CA TYR A 360 17.33 8.93 -12.04
C TYR A 360 16.64 8.03 -11.02
N MET A 361 15.57 8.51 -10.41
CA MET A 361 14.81 7.74 -9.41
C MET A 361 14.20 6.49 -10.03
N ILE A 362 13.57 6.57 -11.21
CA ILE A 362 12.99 5.42 -11.90
C ILE A 362 14.08 4.39 -12.20
N SER A 363 15.22 4.81 -12.74
CA SER A 363 16.37 3.93 -13.02
C SER A 363 16.86 3.19 -11.76
N MET A 364 17.03 3.88 -10.64
CA MET A 364 17.46 3.29 -9.37
C MET A 364 16.41 2.33 -8.81
N MET A 365 15.12 2.68 -8.89
CA MET A 365 14.03 1.84 -8.39
C MET A 365 13.74 0.62 -9.27
N ARG A 366 14.06 0.65 -10.57
CA ARG A 366 14.14 -0.55 -11.42
C ARG A 366 15.19 -1.52 -10.89
N GLY A 367 16.35 -0.99 -10.46
CA GLY A 367 17.44 -1.76 -9.86
C GLY A 367 17.02 -2.58 -8.63
N VAL A 368 16.07 -2.08 -7.83
CA VAL A 368 15.52 -2.82 -6.69
C VAL A 368 14.85 -4.13 -7.12
N ILE A 369 14.15 -4.14 -8.27
CA ILE A 369 13.42 -5.30 -8.80
C ILE A 369 14.35 -6.22 -9.63
N THR A 370 15.29 -5.65 -10.37
CA THR A 370 16.14 -6.44 -11.27
C THR A 370 17.30 -7.15 -10.58
N GLY A 371 17.86 -6.57 -9.53
CA GLY A 371 19.03 -7.14 -8.82
C GLY A 371 19.12 -6.78 -7.34
N GLY A 372 18.13 -6.09 -6.81
CA GLY A 372 18.11 -5.62 -5.43
C GLY A 372 17.21 -6.45 -4.51
N THR A 373 16.73 -5.80 -3.45
CA THR A 373 15.92 -6.42 -2.39
C THR A 373 14.52 -6.85 -2.83
N GLY A 374 14.04 -6.41 -4.00
CA GLY A 374 12.68 -6.63 -4.50
C GLY A 374 12.57 -7.63 -5.66
N THR A 375 13.58 -8.44 -5.94
CA THR A 375 13.62 -9.36 -7.09
C THR A 375 12.43 -10.30 -7.17
N ARG A 376 11.83 -10.66 -6.03
CA ARG A 376 10.63 -11.51 -5.99
C ARG A 376 9.40 -10.84 -6.65
N ALA A 377 9.35 -9.51 -6.73
CA ALA A 377 8.27 -8.78 -7.39
C ALA A 377 8.39 -8.75 -8.92
N ASN A 378 9.49 -9.24 -9.49
CA ASN A 378 9.69 -9.20 -10.94
C ASN A 378 8.64 -10.03 -11.69
N VAL A 379 7.98 -9.38 -12.66
CA VAL A 379 7.09 -10.01 -13.65
C VAL A 379 7.73 -9.78 -15.03
N PRO A 380 8.26 -10.84 -15.65
CA PRO A 380 8.98 -10.72 -16.92
C PRO A 380 8.13 -10.06 -18.02
N GLY A 381 8.75 -9.26 -18.87
CA GLY A 381 8.10 -8.59 -20.01
C GLY A 381 7.45 -7.24 -19.68
N PHE A 382 7.53 -6.76 -18.44
CA PHE A 382 6.98 -5.48 -18.02
C PHE A 382 8.04 -4.55 -17.43
N ASP A 383 7.88 -3.25 -17.66
CA ASP A 383 8.71 -2.20 -17.08
C ASP A 383 8.22 -1.92 -15.64
N LEU A 384 8.98 -2.37 -14.66
CA LEU A 384 8.62 -2.35 -13.26
C LEU A 384 9.68 -1.65 -12.41
N ALA A 385 9.23 -0.88 -11.45
CA ALA A 385 10.08 -0.26 -10.45
C ALA A 385 9.41 -0.32 -9.08
N GLY A 386 10.17 -0.21 -7.99
CA GLY A 386 9.57 -0.27 -6.65
C GLY A 386 10.58 -0.23 -5.52
N LYS A 387 10.08 -0.38 -4.31
CA LYS A 387 10.91 -0.41 -3.10
C LYS A 387 10.32 -1.33 -2.03
N THR A 388 11.18 -2.10 -1.39
CA THR A 388 10.88 -2.89 -0.20
C THR A 388 10.94 -2.02 1.06
N GLY A 389 10.09 -2.29 2.04
CA GLY A 389 10.14 -1.74 3.38
C GLY A 389 10.15 -2.86 4.41
N THR A 390 10.97 -2.73 5.44
CA THR A 390 11.01 -3.65 6.58
C THR A 390 11.41 -2.83 7.80
N THR A 391 10.65 -2.96 8.89
CA THR A 391 11.04 -2.35 10.18
C THR A 391 12.07 -3.22 10.89
N SER A 392 12.85 -2.62 11.78
CA SER A 392 13.98 -3.27 12.47
C SER A 392 13.59 -4.56 13.19
N ASP A 393 12.39 -4.61 13.77
CA ASP A 393 11.89 -5.77 14.53
C ASP A 393 10.93 -6.66 13.72
N TYR A 394 10.87 -6.52 12.38
CA TYR A 394 9.93 -7.27 11.52
C TYR A 394 8.45 -7.09 11.90
N ARG A 395 8.07 -5.95 12.47
CA ARG A 395 6.67 -5.65 12.82
C ARG A 395 5.84 -5.31 11.61
N ASP A 396 6.45 -4.58 10.66
CA ASP A 396 5.85 -4.14 9.41
C ASP A 396 6.72 -4.54 8.25
N ALA A 397 6.11 -5.09 7.21
CA ALA A 397 6.78 -5.39 5.95
C ALA A 397 5.97 -4.84 4.79
N TRP A 398 6.66 -4.15 3.85
CA TRP A 398 6.06 -3.40 2.76
C TRP A 398 6.70 -3.76 1.42
N PHE A 399 5.89 -3.70 0.38
CA PHE A 399 6.37 -3.53 -0.97
C PHE A 399 5.51 -2.51 -1.70
N VAL A 400 6.13 -1.44 -2.21
CA VAL A 400 5.45 -0.46 -3.05
C VAL A 400 6.11 -0.51 -4.42
N GLY A 401 5.34 -0.91 -5.43
CA GLY A 401 5.84 -1.06 -6.78
C GLY A 401 4.89 -0.42 -7.79
N TYR A 402 5.44 -0.11 -8.96
CA TYR A 402 4.70 0.56 -10.02
C TYR A 402 5.20 0.17 -11.42
N THR A 403 4.35 0.46 -12.41
CA THR A 403 4.63 0.49 -13.84
C THR A 403 4.13 1.81 -14.43
N GLY A 404 4.15 2.00 -15.73
CA GLY A 404 3.63 3.22 -16.33
C GLY A 404 2.17 3.47 -15.99
N GLY A 405 1.91 4.51 -15.18
CA GLY A 405 0.58 4.95 -14.79
C GLY A 405 -0.18 4.03 -13.84
N PHE A 406 0.51 3.12 -13.09
CA PHE A 406 -0.15 2.25 -12.14
C PHE A 406 0.76 1.90 -10.95
N VAL A 407 0.29 2.15 -9.75
CA VAL A 407 1.02 1.94 -8.48
C VAL A 407 0.26 0.98 -7.59
N THR A 408 0.96 0.10 -6.89
CA THR A 408 0.37 -0.78 -5.88
C THR A 408 1.25 -0.80 -4.63
N ALA A 409 0.67 -0.48 -3.48
CA ALA A 409 1.28 -0.64 -2.17
C ALA A 409 0.70 -1.87 -1.47
N VAL A 410 1.57 -2.71 -0.92
CA VAL A 410 1.25 -3.88 -0.12
C VAL A 410 1.91 -3.76 1.25
N TRP A 411 1.15 -4.01 2.29
CA TRP A 411 1.61 -4.14 3.67
C TRP A 411 1.19 -5.48 4.25
N VAL A 412 2.03 -6.07 5.08
CA VAL A 412 1.68 -7.19 5.96
C VAL A 412 2.24 -6.97 7.36
N GLY A 413 1.53 -7.48 8.37
CA GLY A 413 1.90 -7.34 9.79
C GLY A 413 0.89 -7.99 10.73
N LYS A 414 0.92 -7.55 11.98
CA LYS A 414 -0.03 -7.92 13.04
C LYS A 414 -0.72 -6.69 13.61
N ASP A 415 -1.99 -6.83 14.03
CA ASP A 415 -2.74 -5.71 14.62
C ASP A 415 -2.19 -5.30 15.99
N ASP A 416 -1.65 -6.25 16.75
CA ASP A 416 -1.05 -6.02 18.08
C ASP A 416 0.39 -5.50 18.02
N ASN A 417 0.89 -5.20 16.81
CA ASN A 417 2.23 -4.67 16.55
C ASN A 417 3.38 -5.57 17.03
N LYS A 418 3.15 -6.88 17.24
CA LYS A 418 4.20 -7.83 17.56
C LYS A 418 5.05 -8.20 16.36
N PRO A 419 6.32 -8.58 16.56
CA PRO A 419 7.18 -9.02 15.48
C PRO A 419 6.64 -10.25 14.72
N MET A 420 6.91 -10.28 13.42
CA MET A 420 6.83 -11.48 12.58
C MET A 420 8.20 -12.18 12.57
N THR A 421 8.25 -13.44 12.11
CA THR A 421 9.49 -14.22 12.08
C THR A 421 10.22 -14.00 10.75
N ARG A 422 11.15 -13.04 10.71
CA ARG A 422 11.99 -12.71 9.55
C ARG A 422 11.22 -12.40 8.26
N VAL A 423 10.01 -11.86 8.38
CA VAL A 423 9.25 -11.39 7.22
C VAL A 423 9.77 -10.03 6.80
N THR A 424 10.26 -9.95 5.56
CA THR A 424 10.79 -8.72 4.96
C THR A 424 9.92 -8.24 3.81
N GLY A 425 10.08 -7.00 3.38
CA GLY A 425 9.39 -6.46 2.21
C GLY A 425 9.67 -7.23 0.92
N GLY A 426 10.86 -7.82 0.80
CA GLY A 426 11.23 -8.69 -0.33
C GLY A 426 10.66 -10.11 -0.26
N SER A 427 10.02 -10.51 0.83
CA SER A 427 9.41 -11.84 1.03
C SER A 427 7.91 -11.83 0.75
N ALA A 428 7.07 -11.84 1.78
CA ALA A 428 5.61 -11.93 1.63
C ALA A 428 5.00 -10.75 0.85
N PRO A 429 5.30 -9.46 1.16
CA PRO A 429 4.69 -8.35 0.42
C PRO A 429 5.05 -8.33 -1.08
N ALA A 430 6.32 -8.57 -1.43
CA ALA A 430 6.75 -8.66 -2.83
C ALA A 430 6.08 -9.83 -3.56
N GLY A 431 5.86 -10.96 -2.88
CA GLY A 431 5.12 -12.10 -3.42
C GLY A 431 3.65 -11.79 -3.67
N ILE A 432 2.97 -11.16 -2.71
CA ILE A 432 1.57 -10.70 -2.84
C ILE A 432 1.45 -9.71 -3.99
N TRP A 433 2.36 -8.75 -4.06
CA TRP A 433 2.41 -7.76 -5.13
C TRP A 433 2.56 -8.43 -6.50
N LYS A 434 3.50 -9.38 -6.64
CA LYS A 434 3.69 -10.15 -7.87
C LYS A 434 2.44 -10.92 -8.28
N ASP A 435 1.83 -11.65 -7.34
CA ASP A 435 0.61 -12.42 -7.57
C ASP A 435 -0.52 -11.53 -8.12
N TYR A 436 -0.71 -10.37 -7.49
CA TYR A 436 -1.70 -9.39 -7.92
C TYR A 436 -1.36 -8.80 -9.29
N MET A 437 -0.13 -8.32 -9.48
CA MET A 437 0.29 -7.67 -10.73
C MET A 437 0.33 -8.65 -11.90
N THR A 438 0.63 -9.92 -11.69
CA THR A 438 0.56 -10.94 -12.75
C THR A 438 -0.86 -11.05 -13.32
N ALA A 439 -1.89 -10.89 -12.49
CA ALA A 439 -3.29 -10.87 -12.92
C ALA A 439 -3.73 -9.50 -13.48
N ALA A 440 -3.14 -8.41 -12.96
CA ALA A 440 -3.52 -7.03 -13.31
C ALA A 440 -2.89 -6.55 -14.63
N LEU A 441 -1.59 -6.77 -14.82
CA LEU A 441 -0.82 -6.23 -15.94
C LEU A 441 -1.40 -6.53 -17.33
N PRO A 442 -1.90 -7.75 -17.63
CA PRO A 442 -2.53 -8.04 -18.92
C PRO A 442 -3.82 -7.26 -19.18
N ARG A 443 -4.49 -6.80 -18.12
CA ARG A 443 -5.74 -6.02 -18.19
C ARG A 443 -5.47 -4.52 -18.29
N LEU A 444 -4.34 -4.08 -17.74
CA LEU A 444 -3.88 -2.71 -17.80
C LEU A 444 -3.16 -2.51 -19.12
N LYS A 445 -3.59 -1.56 -19.93
CA LYS A 445 -2.84 -1.15 -21.16
C LYS A 445 -1.59 -0.36 -20.72
N VAL A 446 -0.69 -1.05 -20.00
CA VAL A 446 0.50 -0.42 -19.44
C VAL A 446 1.44 0.08 -20.55
N GLN A 447 1.98 1.28 -20.34
CA GLN A 447 3.04 1.87 -21.12
C GLN A 447 4.35 1.79 -20.33
N PRO A 448 5.51 1.92 -20.98
CA PRO A 448 6.76 2.16 -20.25
C PRO A 448 6.60 3.32 -19.27
N ILE A 449 7.32 3.29 -18.16
CA ILE A 449 7.23 4.31 -17.11
C ILE A 449 7.59 5.68 -17.70
N PRO A 450 6.67 6.66 -17.75
CA PRO A 450 6.92 7.97 -18.35
C PRO A 450 8.05 8.71 -17.64
N GLY A 451 8.96 9.30 -18.42
CA GLY A 451 10.13 10.00 -17.88
C GLY A 451 11.25 9.09 -17.38
N GLY A 452 11.14 7.77 -17.57
CA GLY A 452 12.15 6.80 -17.15
C GLY A 452 13.30 6.57 -18.12
N VAL A 453 13.48 7.41 -19.11
CA VAL A 453 14.65 7.42 -20.00
C VAL A 453 15.70 8.31 -19.36
N LEU A 454 16.89 7.73 -19.12
CA LEU A 454 18.02 8.53 -18.61
C LEU A 454 18.41 9.59 -19.65
N PRO A 455 18.78 10.81 -19.21
CA PRO A 455 19.38 11.77 -20.12
C PRO A 455 20.63 11.16 -20.77
N GLU A 456 20.83 11.41 -22.05
CA GLU A 456 22.09 11.09 -22.69
C GLU A 456 23.21 11.80 -21.92
N THR A 457 24.22 11.05 -21.50
CA THR A 457 25.43 11.66 -20.94
C THR A 457 25.99 12.57 -22.01
N PRO A 458 26.22 13.86 -21.76
CA PRO A 458 26.90 14.69 -22.73
C PRO A 458 28.19 13.99 -23.13
N PRO A 459 28.61 14.02 -24.42
CA PRO A 459 29.88 13.45 -24.81
C PRO A 459 30.94 14.06 -23.89
N GLU A 460 31.80 13.20 -23.36
CA GLU A 460 32.86 13.58 -22.42
C GLU A 460 33.58 14.80 -22.96
N GLY A 461 33.57 15.86 -22.18
CA GLY A 461 34.28 17.09 -22.55
C GLY A 461 35.81 16.84 -22.57
N PRO A 462 36.58 17.72 -23.23
CA PRO A 462 38.05 17.58 -23.26
C PRO A 462 38.68 17.45 -21.86
N ILE A 463 38.04 17.96 -20.83
CA ILE A 463 38.49 17.86 -19.44
C ILE A 463 38.28 16.46 -18.86
N ASP A 464 37.17 15.78 -19.20
CA ASP A 464 36.88 14.44 -18.70
C ASP A 464 37.85 13.41 -19.32
N GLN A 465 38.19 13.58 -20.61
CA GLN A 465 39.21 12.77 -21.29
C GLN A 465 40.61 12.99 -20.68
N ILE A 466 40.93 14.22 -20.22
CA ILE A 466 42.20 14.51 -19.53
C ILE A 466 42.17 13.84 -18.15
N LEU A 467 41.06 13.88 -17.43
CA LEU A 467 40.91 13.22 -16.12
C LEU A 467 40.98 11.70 -16.20
N GLU A 468 40.38 11.08 -17.24
CA GLU A 468 40.55 9.64 -17.50
C GLU A 468 42.01 9.31 -17.83
N GLY A 469 42.67 10.04 -18.70
CA GLY A 469 44.09 9.85 -19.00
C GLY A 469 45.01 10.03 -17.79
N VAL A 470 44.69 10.97 -16.88
CA VAL A 470 45.40 11.12 -15.62
C VAL A 470 45.10 9.94 -14.66
N THR A 471 43.86 9.44 -14.62
CA THR A 471 43.51 8.30 -13.79
C THR A 471 44.14 7.01 -14.32
N GLU A 472 44.16 6.77 -15.63
CA GLU A 472 44.91 5.65 -16.24
C GLU A 472 46.40 5.76 -15.98
N PHE A 473 46.98 6.97 -16.01
CA PHE A 473 48.40 7.18 -15.68
C PHE A 473 48.73 6.83 -14.23
N PHE A 474 47.81 7.08 -13.28
CA PHE A 474 48.02 6.78 -11.86
C PHE A 474 47.52 5.38 -11.44
N THR A 475 46.61 4.74 -12.18
CA THR A 475 46.05 3.42 -11.88
C THR A 475 46.50 2.34 -12.87
N GLY A 476 47.21 2.71 -13.95
CA GLY A 476 47.76 1.81 -14.93
C GLY A 476 48.73 0.83 -14.25
N ASP A 477 48.52 -0.41 -14.52
CA ASP A 477 49.17 -1.60 -13.98
C ASP A 477 50.70 -1.40 -13.98
N ARG A 478 51.29 -1.39 -12.79
CA ARG A 478 52.74 -1.34 -12.62
C ARG A 478 53.40 -2.73 -12.70
N ASP A 479 52.77 -3.72 -13.27
CA ASP A 479 53.23 -5.09 -13.29
C ASP A 479 53.87 -5.53 -14.62
N GLU A 480 54.06 -4.68 -15.62
CA GLU A 480 54.98 -4.98 -16.70
C GLU A 480 56.39 -4.46 -16.39
N PRO A 481 57.39 -5.33 -16.23
CA PRO A 481 58.76 -4.89 -16.09
C PRO A 481 59.18 -4.14 -17.37
N PRO A 482 59.94 -3.03 -17.26
CA PRO A 482 60.37 -2.29 -18.43
C PRO A 482 61.17 -3.21 -19.39
N PRO A 483 61.03 -3.01 -20.70
CA PRO A 483 61.76 -3.82 -21.66
C PRO A 483 63.29 -3.70 -21.41
N PRO A 484 64.06 -4.80 -21.47
CA PRO A 484 65.46 -4.78 -21.15
C PRO A 484 66.22 -3.76 -22.01
N SER A 485 67.05 -2.98 -21.37
CA SER A 485 67.85 -1.92 -22.01
C SER A 485 68.81 -2.56 -23.03
N GLU A 486 69.20 -1.81 -24.05
CA GLU A 486 70.11 -2.25 -25.12
C GLU A 486 71.45 -2.74 -24.60
N PHE A 487 71.80 -2.49 -23.33
CA PHE A 487 73.01 -2.93 -22.64
C PHE A 487 72.93 -4.33 -22.03
N ASP A 488 71.75 -4.94 -21.93
CA ASP A 488 71.57 -6.26 -21.32
C ASP A 488 71.52 -7.40 -22.35
N ARG A 489 71.86 -7.15 -23.62
CA ARG A 489 71.91 -8.19 -24.64
C ARG A 489 73.28 -8.94 -24.59
N PRO A 490 73.30 -10.27 -24.51
CA PRO A 490 74.51 -11.03 -24.61
C PRO A 490 75.18 -10.84 -25.98
N PRO A 491 76.53 -10.80 -26.07
CA PRO A 491 77.25 -10.53 -27.32
C PRO A 491 76.84 -11.57 -28.37
N ARG A 492 76.55 -11.07 -29.58
CA ARG A 492 76.28 -11.95 -30.74
C ARG A 492 77.48 -12.87 -31.03
N GLU A 493 77.32 -14.21 -30.97
CA GLU A 493 78.27 -15.18 -31.46
C GLU A 493 78.53 -14.94 -32.94
N ARG A 494 79.83 -14.89 -33.34
CA ARG A 494 80.24 -14.83 -34.73
C ARG A 494 80.02 -16.18 -35.36
N PRO A 495 79.59 -16.33 -36.63
CA PRO A 495 79.44 -17.59 -37.30
C PRO A 495 80.81 -18.23 -37.48
N ARG A 496 80.95 -19.55 -37.10
CA ARG A 496 82.09 -20.42 -37.42
C ARG A 496 82.16 -20.63 -38.92
N GLN A 497 83.30 -20.27 -39.50
CA GLN A 497 83.67 -20.71 -40.87
C GLN A 497 83.95 -22.20 -40.83
N GLU A 498 83.23 -23.03 -41.62
CA GLU A 498 83.58 -24.37 -41.93
C GLU A 498 84.75 -24.35 -42.88
N PRO A 499 85.76 -25.30 -42.74
CA PRO A 499 86.83 -25.48 -43.68
C PRO A 499 86.36 -26.34 -44.84
N THR A 500 86.60 -25.82 -46.03
CA THR A 500 86.54 -26.52 -47.28
C THR A 500 87.60 -27.68 -47.35
N PHE A 501 87.14 -28.89 -47.62
CA PHE A 501 87.78 -29.91 -48.40
C PHE A 501 86.77 -30.58 -49.32
#